data_acce33a8a38e0c0858de2e41f0d94421
#
_entry.id   acce33a8a38e0c0858de2e41f0d94421
#
_cell.length_a   1.000
_cell.length_b   1.000
_cell.length_c   1.000
_cell.angle_alpha   90.00
_cell.angle_beta   90.00
_cell.angle_gamma   90.00
#
_symmetry.space_group_name_H-M   'P 1'
#
loop_
_entity.id
_entity.type
_entity.pdbx_description
1 polymer ?
#
loop_
_entity_poly.entity_id
_entity_poly.type
_entity_poly.pdbx_seq_one_letter_code
_entity_poly.pdbx_strand_id
1 'polypeptide(L)'
;MKKIRILSLFIFTTILTSGTFGQDLKVNSNGLDIYYRIMGKGLPILIIGGGPGDVSDRYLSLCELLSKDFQCILVDQRGTGKSTPAQIDSSSISLALTIEDFEAIRNHLGFKQWTVLGFSYGGFVAAVYTNDYPTSVSSLIHMGSLGFDFNVYRHFSDNIVSRLHPGDLELLKYWSDSTRMATDKHHAIVETIKARMPGYFFSREKALLVTQTMKDSDFNLSLGDYLWDDMYKRSLELLKKNSDFDKPVLILHGRQDPLGESVAQSLSRYYKNSKLVFVEKSGHYSWIEQPEKILAAIKAFLSPTK
;
A
#
# COMPACT_ATOMS: atom_id res chain seq x y z
N MET A 1 62.82 28.01 -31.43
CA MET A 1 62.27 27.32 -30.25
C MET A 1 60.76 27.59 -30.21
N LYS A 2 59.93 26.64 -30.70
CA LYS A 2 58.46 26.76 -30.71
C LYS A 2 57.91 26.13 -29.41
N LYS A 3 57.25 26.95 -28.58
CA LYS A 3 56.56 26.48 -27.36
C LYS A 3 55.23 25.82 -27.77
N ILE A 4 55.13 24.53 -27.50
CA ILE A 4 53.88 23.75 -27.62
C ILE A 4 53.08 24.02 -26.34
N ARG A 5 51.87 24.62 -26.51
CA ARG A 5 50.88 24.76 -25.46
C ARG A 5 50.01 23.50 -25.47
N ILE A 6 50.10 22.69 -24.42
CA ILE A 6 49.22 21.55 -24.17
C ILE A 6 47.93 22.13 -23.59
N LEU A 7 46.84 21.98 -24.35
CA LEU A 7 45.51 22.33 -23.91
C LEU A 7 44.91 21.10 -23.22
N SER A 8 44.87 21.12 -21.88
CA SER A 8 44.22 20.08 -21.10
C SER A 8 42.70 20.19 -21.24
N LEU A 9 42.10 19.26 -21.96
CA LEU A 9 40.66 19.11 -22.12
C LEU A 9 40.11 18.43 -20.85
N PHE A 10 39.51 19.22 -19.95
CA PHE A 10 38.73 18.67 -18.83
C PHE A 10 37.40 18.13 -19.37
N ILE A 11 37.30 16.83 -19.51
CA ILE A 11 36.01 16.16 -19.77
C ILE A 11 35.24 16.17 -18.47
N PHE A 12 34.27 17.08 -18.36
CA PHE A 12 33.23 17.02 -17.32
C PHE A 12 32.28 15.87 -17.66
N THR A 13 32.49 14.71 -17.08
CA THR A 13 31.50 13.65 -17.07
C THR A 13 30.38 14.08 -16.14
N THR A 14 29.31 14.64 -16.70
CA THR A 14 28.03 14.77 -16.02
C THR A 14 27.50 13.36 -15.74
N ILE A 15 27.65 12.92 -14.51
CA ILE A 15 26.91 11.78 -14.00
C ILE A 15 25.44 12.22 -13.91
N LEU A 16 24.70 11.94 -14.97
CA LEU A 16 23.24 11.91 -14.91
C LEU A 16 22.88 10.83 -13.89
N THR A 17 22.57 11.24 -12.67
CA THR A 17 21.82 10.38 -11.74
C THR A 17 20.42 10.23 -12.30
N SER A 18 20.26 9.31 -13.27
CA SER A 18 18.96 8.75 -13.60
C SER A 18 18.43 8.14 -12.32
N GLY A 19 17.34 8.68 -11.80
CA GLY A 19 16.56 8.03 -10.75
C GLY A 19 16.31 6.58 -11.23
N THR A 20 16.98 5.62 -10.63
CA THR A 20 16.81 4.21 -10.95
C THR A 20 15.41 3.83 -10.51
N PHE A 21 14.44 3.87 -11.43
CA PHE A 21 13.26 3.05 -11.30
C PHE A 21 13.77 1.62 -11.06
N GLY A 22 13.40 1.02 -9.93
CA GLY A 22 13.86 -0.31 -9.57
C GLY A 22 13.57 -1.28 -10.71
N GLN A 23 14.55 -2.15 -11.04
CA GLN A 23 14.35 -3.19 -12.04
C GLN A 23 13.23 -4.11 -11.58
N ASP A 24 12.31 -4.48 -12.49
CA ASP A 24 11.30 -5.50 -12.22
C ASP A 24 12.02 -6.84 -12.00
N LEU A 25 11.87 -7.38 -10.80
CA LEU A 25 12.34 -8.68 -10.39
C LEU A 25 11.15 -9.62 -10.27
N LYS A 26 11.39 -10.92 -10.28
CA LYS A 26 10.33 -11.92 -10.10
C LYS A 26 10.84 -13.16 -9.37
N VAL A 27 9.91 -13.83 -8.72
CA VAL A 27 10.11 -15.16 -8.13
C VAL A 27 8.90 -16.04 -8.46
N ASN A 28 9.12 -17.32 -8.73
CA ASN A 28 8.00 -18.25 -8.89
C ASN A 28 7.46 -18.64 -7.51
N SER A 29 6.15 -18.49 -7.35
CA SER A 29 5.41 -18.89 -6.16
C SER A 29 4.13 -19.61 -6.58
N ASN A 30 4.05 -20.89 -6.21
CA ASN A 30 2.89 -21.74 -6.54
C ASN A 30 2.48 -21.69 -8.02
N GLY A 31 3.48 -21.77 -8.91
CA GLY A 31 3.27 -21.79 -10.35
C GLY A 31 3.01 -20.44 -11.02
N LEU A 32 3.01 -19.34 -10.25
CA LEU A 32 2.89 -17.98 -10.77
C LEU A 32 4.18 -17.20 -10.55
N ASP A 33 4.62 -16.44 -11.55
CA ASP A 33 5.70 -15.46 -11.40
C ASP A 33 5.17 -14.22 -10.66
N ILE A 34 5.66 -13.99 -9.46
CA ILE A 34 5.31 -12.82 -8.65
C ILE A 34 6.38 -11.75 -8.87
N TYR A 35 5.94 -10.61 -9.38
CA TYR A 35 6.80 -9.48 -9.70
C TYR A 35 6.90 -8.51 -8.53
N TYR A 36 8.09 -7.97 -8.34
CA TYR A 36 8.36 -6.96 -7.33
C TYR A 36 9.51 -6.05 -7.75
N ARG A 37 9.61 -4.90 -7.13
CA ARG A 37 10.69 -3.91 -7.32
C ARG A 37 11.41 -3.64 -6.02
N ILE A 38 12.72 -3.40 -6.11
CA ILE A 38 13.55 -3.00 -4.98
C ILE A 38 14.01 -1.57 -5.22
N MET A 39 13.76 -0.70 -4.24
CA MET A 39 14.19 0.69 -4.25
C MET A 39 14.91 1.03 -2.95
N GLY A 40 16.02 1.78 -3.06
CA GLY A 40 16.83 2.15 -1.89
C GLY A 40 17.71 1.03 -1.36
N LYS A 41 18.28 1.26 -0.17
CA LYS A 41 19.19 0.34 0.55
C LYS A 41 18.96 0.45 2.05
N GLY A 42 19.42 -0.53 2.82
CA GLY A 42 19.31 -0.54 4.29
C GLY A 42 18.35 -1.59 4.81
N LEU A 43 17.61 -1.28 5.88
CA LEU A 43 16.63 -2.20 6.46
C LEU A 43 15.54 -2.54 5.45
N PRO A 44 15.23 -3.83 5.20
CA PRO A 44 14.23 -4.23 4.23
C PRO A 44 12.81 -3.97 4.75
N ILE A 45 11.99 -3.33 3.92
CA ILE A 45 10.57 -3.08 4.17
C ILE A 45 9.75 -3.67 3.02
N LEU A 46 8.96 -4.71 3.29
CA LEU A 46 7.90 -5.14 2.37
C LEU A 46 6.78 -4.11 2.38
N ILE A 47 6.39 -3.60 1.22
CA ILE A 47 5.27 -2.66 1.06
C ILE A 47 4.11 -3.39 0.41
N ILE A 48 3.01 -3.54 1.17
CA ILE A 48 1.77 -4.15 0.73
C ILE A 48 0.75 -3.04 0.46
N GLY A 49 0.39 -2.86 -0.81
CA GLY A 49 -0.56 -1.84 -1.26
C GLY A 49 -2.00 -2.11 -0.82
N GLY A 50 -2.87 -1.13 -1.04
CA GLY A 50 -4.31 -1.24 -0.78
C GLY A 50 -5.06 -2.06 -1.83
N GLY A 51 -6.35 -1.85 -1.91
CA GLY A 51 -7.29 -2.56 -2.81
C GLY A 51 -8.35 -3.34 -2.03
N PRO A 52 -8.63 -4.63 -2.32
CA PRO A 52 -7.91 -5.54 -3.22
C PRO A 52 -7.94 -5.12 -4.69
N GLY A 53 -6.87 -5.45 -5.42
CA GLY A 53 -6.81 -5.29 -6.87
C GLY A 53 -6.02 -4.08 -7.38
N ASP A 54 -5.49 -3.23 -6.51
CA ASP A 54 -4.64 -2.10 -6.91
C ASP A 54 -3.26 -2.59 -7.38
N VAL A 55 -2.78 -2.08 -8.52
CA VAL A 55 -1.41 -2.32 -8.96
C VAL A 55 -0.38 -1.60 -8.08
N SER A 56 0.83 -2.15 -7.98
CA SER A 56 1.89 -1.59 -7.14
C SER A 56 2.32 -0.19 -7.55
N ASP A 57 2.18 0.19 -8.82
CA ASP A 57 2.54 1.52 -9.34
C ASP A 57 1.85 2.67 -8.59
N ARG A 58 0.67 2.45 -8.04
CA ARG A 58 -0.05 3.43 -7.22
C ARG A 58 0.68 3.80 -5.93
N TYR A 59 1.65 2.99 -5.50
CA TYR A 59 2.41 3.15 -4.26
C TYR A 59 3.88 3.53 -4.49
N LEU A 60 4.27 3.85 -5.74
CA LEU A 60 5.62 4.28 -6.09
C LEU A 60 6.06 5.49 -5.27
N SER A 61 5.20 6.49 -5.10
CA SER A 61 5.51 7.68 -4.31
C SER A 61 5.79 7.39 -2.83
N LEU A 62 5.13 6.38 -2.25
CA LEU A 62 5.45 5.89 -0.90
C LEU A 62 6.82 5.22 -0.89
N CYS A 63 7.09 4.39 -1.88
CA CYS A 63 8.36 3.70 -2.03
C CYS A 63 9.53 4.70 -2.23
N GLU A 64 9.35 5.70 -3.07
CA GLU A 64 10.30 6.79 -3.30
C GLU A 64 10.59 7.59 -2.03
N LEU A 65 9.54 7.88 -1.24
CA LEU A 65 9.69 8.56 0.04
C LEU A 65 10.58 7.76 1.01
N LEU A 66 10.31 6.46 1.14
CA LEU A 66 10.97 5.58 2.11
C LEU A 66 12.35 5.10 1.63
N SER A 67 12.56 4.97 0.31
CA SER A 67 13.82 4.46 -0.28
C SER A 67 15.03 5.33 -0.03
N LYS A 68 14.84 6.55 0.46
CA LYS A 68 15.92 7.44 0.90
C LYS A 68 16.70 6.90 2.11
N ASP A 69 16.03 6.11 2.95
CA ASP A 69 16.58 5.62 4.21
C ASP A 69 16.47 4.09 4.37
N PHE A 70 15.63 3.43 3.55
CA PHE A 70 15.31 2.01 3.68
C PHE A 70 15.39 1.29 2.34
N GLN A 71 15.49 -0.03 2.39
CA GLN A 71 15.33 -0.89 1.21
C GLN A 71 13.85 -1.29 1.09
N CYS A 72 13.14 -0.67 0.15
CA CYS A 72 11.71 -0.92 -0.09
C CYS A 72 11.52 -2.04 -1.09
N ILE A 73 10.74 -3.04 -0.75
CA ILE A 73 10.31 -4.14 -1.61
C ILE A 73 8.82 -3.91 -1.93
N LEU A 74 8.53 -3.43 -3.12
CA LEU A 74 7.18 -3.12 -3.60
C LEU A 74 6.71 -4.25 -4.51
N VAL A 75 5.63 -4.94 -4.12
CA VAL A 75 5.15 -6.15 -4.79
C VAL A 75 3.88 -5.87 -5.60
N ASP A 76 3.83 -6.38 -6.83
CA ASP A 76 2.57 -6.64 -7.52
C ASP A 76 1.91 -7.83 -6.84
N GLN A 77 0.90 -7.57 -6.01
CA GLN A 77 0.19 -8.64 -5.33
C GLN A 77 -0.44 -9.58 -6.36
N ARG A 78 -0.58 -10.86 -6.00
CA ARG A 78 -1.22 -11.88 -6.84
C ARG A 78 -2.54 -11.38 -7.43
N GLY A 79 -2.67 -11.49 -8.76
CA GLY A 79 -3.81 -10.96 -9.52
C GLY A 79 -3.71 -9.49 -9.92
N THR A 80 -2.60 -8.80 -9.61
CA THR A 80 -2.39 -7.40 -10.01
C THR A 80 -1.16 -7.23 -10.87
N GLY A 81 -1.13 -6.18 -11.68
CA GLY A 81 0.02 -5.82 -12.51
C GLY A 81 0.57 -7.00 -13.30
N LYS A 82 1.88 -7.24 -13.16
CA LYS A 82 2.56 -8.36 -13.86
C LYS A 82 2.38 -9.71 -13.16
N SER A 83 1.87 -9.73 -11.93
CA SER A 83 1.59 -10.94 -11.16
C SER A 83 0.18 -11.50 -11.39
N THR A 84 -0.39 -11.26 -12.58
CA THR A 84 -1.72 -11.72 -12.93
C THR A 84 -1.65 -13.11 -13.56
N PRO A 85 -2.35 -14.14 -13.00
CA PRO A 85 -2.41 -15.47 -13.58
C PRO A 85 -3.20 -15.48 -14.90
N ALA A 86 -2.96 -16.46 -15.73
CA ALA A 86 -3.69 -16.64 -17.01
C ALA A 86 -5.20 -16.85 -16.78
N GLN A 87 -5.57 -17.49 -15.67
CA GLN A 87 -6.95 -17.68 -15.25
C GLN A 87 -7.10 -17.12 -13.81
N ILE A 88 -8.10 -16.27 -13.62
CA ILE A 88 -8.46 -15.71 -12.33
C ILE A 88 -9.65 -16.49 -11.78
N ASP A 89 -9.40 -17.30 -10.76
CA ASP A 89 -10.40 -18.10 -10.05
C ASP A 89 -9.93 -18.41 -8.62
N SER A 90 -10.74 -19.14 -7.85
CA SER A 90 -10.45 -19.51 -6.46
C SER A 90 -9.23 -20.43 -6.29
N SER A 91 -8.74 -21.08 -7.37
CA SER A 91 -7.52 -21.89 -7.31
C SER A 91 -6.26 -21.06 -7.51
N SER A 92 -6.38 -19.91 -8.18
CA SER A 92 -5.28 -19.01 -8.49
C SER A 92 -5.23 -17.76 -7.60
N ILE A 93 -6.37 -17.39 -7.00
CA ILE A 93 -6.52 -16.20 -6.14
C ILE A 93 -7.06 -16.61 -4.77
N SER A 94 -6.24 -16.44 -3.74
CA SER A 94 -6.65 -16.56 -2.35
C SER A 94 -5.71 -15.75 -1.45
N LEU A 95 -6.16 -15.45 -0.25
CA LEU A 95 -5.35 -14.75 0.74
C LEU A 95 -4.14 -15.62 1.16
N ALA A 96 -4.33 -16.94 1.29
CA ALA A 96 -3.26 -17.87 1.63
C ALA A 96 -2.13 -17.84 0.59
N LEU A 97 -2.46 -17.93 -0.71
CA LEU A 97 -1.47 -17.83 -1.78
C LEU A 97 -0.75 -16.47 -1.78
N THR A 98 -1.48 -15.37 -1.51
CA THR A 98 -0.87 -14.04 -1.40
C THR A 98 0.15 -13.97 -0.25
N ILE A 99 -0.13 -14.60 0.88
CA ILE A 99 0.77 -14.68 2.03
C ILE A 99 2.01 -15.52 1.70
N GLU A 100 1.85 -16.64 1.01
CA GLU A 100 2.96 -17.50 0.56
C GLU A 100 3.86 -16.79 -0.47
N ASP A 101 3.31 -15.90 -1.30
CA ASP A 101 4.08 -15.08 -2.24
C ASP A 101 5.09 -14.18 -1.51
N PHE A 102 4.70 -13.59 -0.38
CA PHE A 102 5.62 -12.77 0.41
C PHE A 102 6.77 -13.61 0.98
N GLU A 103 6.48 -14.81 1.47
CA GLU A 103 7.53 -15.74 1.93
C GLU A 103 8.45 -16.18 0.77
N ALA A 104 7.90 -16.41 -0.41
CA ALA A 104 8.70 -16.74 -1.59
C ALA A 104 9.67 -15.58 -1.94
N ILE A 105 9.20 -14.33 -1.92
CA ILE A 105 10.04 -13.14 -2.15
C ILE A 105 11.10 -13.00 -1.05
N ARG A 106 10.70 -13.11 0.23
CA ARG A 106 11.61 -12.98 1.38
C ARG A 106 12.75 -14.00 1.30
N ASN A 107 12.42 -15.26 1.05
CA ASN A 107 13.37 -16.35 0.93
C ASN A 107 14.27 -16.17 -0.30
N HIS A 108 13.72 -15.76 -1.46
CA HIS A 108 14.47 -15.48 -2.68
C HIS A 108 15.52 -14.37 -2.46
N LEU A 109 15.18 -13.35 -1.66
CA LEU A 109 16.07 -12.25 -1.30
C LEU A 109 17.03 -12.59 -0.16
N GLY A 110 16.91 -13.77 0.45
CA GLY A 110 17.77 -14.21 1.55
C GLY A 110 17.55 -13.46 2.87
N PHE A 111 16.42 -12.75 3.03
CA PHE A 111 16.13 -12.06 4.28
C PHE A 111 15.67 -13.04 5.35
N LYS A 112 16.35 -13.02 6.52
CA LYS A 112 15.86 -13.75 7.68
C LYS A 112 14.54 -13.16 8.18
N GLN A 113 14.45 -11.85 8.23
CA GLN A 113 13.29 -11.07 8.64
C GLN A 113 13.26 -9.75 7.87
N TRP A 114 12.09 -9.15 7.78
CA TRP A 114 11.89 -7.81 7.28
C TRP A 114 10.84 -7.03 8.08
N THR A 115 10.82 -5.73 7.93
CA THR A 115 9.68 -4.91 8.35
C THR A 115 8.57 -5.07 7.33
N VAL A 116 7.32 -5.17 7.78
CA VAL A 116 6.15 -5.21 6.91
C VAL A 116 5.35 -3.93 7.07
N LEU A 117 5.10 -3.22 5.98
CA LEU A 117 4.23 -2.05 5.92
C LEU A 117 3.02 -2.39 5.08
N GLY A 118 1.84 -2.32 5.68
CA GLY A 118 0.58 -2.52 4.98
C GLY A 118 -0.28 -1.25 4.97
N PHE A 119 -0.71 -0.84 3.77
CA PHE A 119 -1.60 0.30 3.58
C PHE A 119 -3.04 -0.16 3.29
N SER A 120 -4.01 0.42 3.97
CA SER A 120 -5.44 0.16 3.74
C SER A 120 -5.78 -1.34 3.82
N TYR A 121 -6.29 -1.95 2.75
CA TYR A 121 -6.44 -3.40 2.60
C TYR A 121 -5.12 -4.15 2.88
N GLY A 122 -3.99 -3.65 2.36
CA GLY A 122 -2.67 -4.22 2.64
C GLY A 122 -2.31 -4.23 4.12
N GLY A 123 -2.90 -3.36 4.93
CA GLY A 123 -2.77 -3.41 6.39
C GLY A 123 -3.46 -4.62 7.03
N PHE A 124 -4.61 -5.04 6.48
CA PHE A 124 -5.26 -6.30 6.84
C PHE A 124 -4.39 -7.49 6.43
N VAL A 125 -3.91 -7.50 5.17
CA VAL A 125 -3.04 -8.57 4.66
C VAL A 125 -1.75 -8.67 5.48
N ALA A 126 -1.15 -7.55 5.87
CA ALA A 126 0.03 -7.49 6.73
C ALA A 126 -0.23 -8.10 8.12
N ALA A 127 -1.42 -7.88 8.70
CA ALA A 127 -1.81 -8.51 9.96
C ALA A 127 -1.91 -10.03 9.83
N VAL A 128 -2.55 -10.52 8.76
CA VAL A 128 -2.65 -11.96 8.47
C VAL A 128 -1.26 -12.56 8.28
N TYR A 129 -0.42 -11.94 7.44
CA TYR A 129 0.94 -12.41 7.22
C TYR A 129 1.76 -12.47 8.52
N THR A 130 1.67 -11.43 9.35
CA THR A 130 2.38 -11.38 10.62
C THR A 130 1.89 -12.46 11.61
N ASN A 131 0.58 -12.77 11.58
CA ASN A 131 0.02 -13.84 12.40
C ASN A 131 0.50 -15.24 11.95
N ASP A 132 0.57 -15.47 10.64
CA ASP A 132 0.93 -16.76 10.07
C ASP A 132 2.45 -16.99 10.06
N TYR A 133 3.24 -15.94 9.87
CA TYR A 133 4.71 -15.97 9.80
C TYR A 133 5.39 -14.99 10.79
N PRO A 134 5.11 -15.08 12.11
CA PRO A 134 5.61 -14.12 13.08
C PRO A 134 7.13 -14.09 13.19
N THR A 135 7.82 -15.17 12.83
CA THR A 135 9.29 -15.25 12.84
C THR A 135 9.92 -14.54 11.64
N SER A 136 9.18 -14.35 10.55
CA SER A 136 9.63 -13.66 9.32
C SER A 136 9.52 -12.13 9.42
N VAL A 137 8.75 -11.62 10.38
CA VAL A 137 8.49 -10.19 10.56
C VAL A 137 9.29 -9.65 11.73
N SER A 138 10.11 -8.62 11.52
CA SER A 138 10.89 -7.93 12.57
C SER A 138 10.08 -6.82 13.24
N SER A 139 9.20 -6.15 12.48
CA SER A 139 8.28 -5.12 12.95
C SER A 139 7.15 -4.93 11.94
N LEU A 140 6.02 -4.42 12.40
CA LEU A 140 4.82 -4.21 11.57
C LEU A 140 4.45 -2.73 11.56
N ILE A 141 4.08 -2.21 10.38
CA ILE A 141 3.59 -0.85 10.21
C ILE A 141 2.21 -0.90 9.54
N HIS A 142 1.19 -0.47 10.26
CA HIS A 142 -0.13 -0.20 9.72
C HIS A 142 -0.22 1.26 9.29
N MET A 143 -0.50 1.54 8.03
CA MET A 143 -0.70 2.89 7.51
C MET A 143 -2.11 3.02 6.92
N GLY A 144 -2.98 3.83 7.54
CA GLY A 144 -4.38 3.93 7.11
C GLY A 144 -5.02 2.55 6.95
N SER A 145 -4.66 1.61 7.82
CA SER A 145 -5.07 0.20 7.70
C SER A 145 -6.57 0.05 7.85
N LEU A 146 -7.14 -0.85 7.04
CA LEU A 146 -8.53 -1.30 7.15
C LEU A 146 -8.83 -1.91 8.54
N GLY A 147 -7.80 -2.40 9.24
CA GLY A 147 -8.01 -3.21 10.43
C GLY A 147 -8.61 -4.58 10.08
N PHE A 148 -9.20 -5.24 11.06
CA PHE A 148 -9.83 -6.54 10.89
C PHE A 148 -11.21 -6.64 11.57
N ASP A 149 -11.69 -5.58 12.21
CA ASP A 149 -13.08 -5.49 12.69
C ASP A 149 -13.94 -4.75 11.66
N PHE A 150 -14.60 -5.49 10.79
CA PHE A 150 -15.43 -4.93 9.73
C PHE A 150 -16.72 -4.26 10.23
N ASN A 151 -17.07 -4.40 11.52
CA ASN A 151 -18.18 -3.65 12.10
C ASN A 151 -17.89 -2.16 12.21
N VAL A 152 -16.62 -1.75 12.40
CA VAL A 152 -16.22 -0.34 12.43
C VAL A 152 -16.22 0.31 11.05
N TYR A 153 -16.38 -0.51 10.01
CA TYR A 153 -16.37 -0.08 8.60
C TYR A 153 -17.71 0.46 8.09
N ARG A 154 -18.77 0.34 8.88
CA ARG A 154 -20.14 0.68 8.46
C ARG A 154 -20.29 2.09 7.92
N HIS A 155 -19.59 3.06 8.49
CA HIS A 155 -19.71 4.47 8.15
C HIS A 155 -18.69 4.95 7.11
N PHE A 156 -17.84 4.06 6.60
CA PHE A 156 -16.77 4.43 5.68
C PHE A 156 -17.29 5.13 4.43
N SER A 157 -18.32 4.58 3.79
CA SER A 157 -18.93 5.18 2.60
C SER A 157 -19.56 6.54 2.91
N ASP A 158 -20.29 6.65 4.03
CA ASP A 158 -20.95 7.88 4.46
C ASP A 158 -19.91 8.95 4.81
N ASN A 159 -18.82 8.56 5.47
CA ASN A 159 -17.71 9.44 5.80
C ASN A 159 -17.03 10.00 4.53
N ILE A 160 -16.93 9.23 3.46
CA ILE A 160 -16.42 9.71 2.17
C ILE A 160 -17.40 10.69 1.56
N VAL A 161 -18.66 10.27 1.39
CA VAL A 161 -19.70 11.03 0.67
C VAL A 161 -19.97 12.37 1.37
N SER A 162 -19.96 12.41 2.70
CA SER A 162 -20.17 13.64 3.49
C SER A 162 -19.12 14.74 3.26
N ARG A 163 -17.98 14.40 2.66
CA ARG A 163 -16.86 15.32 2.37
C ARG A 163 -16.80 15.76 0.90
N LEU A 164 -17.64 15.20 0.05
CA LEU A 164 -17.65 15.50 -1.38
C LEU A 164 -18.32 16.87 -1.63
N HIS A 165 -17.75 17.64 -2.53
CA HIS A 165 -18.37 18.85 -3.04
C HIS A 165 -19.53 18.50 -4.01
N PRO A 166 -20.47 19.42 -4.28
CA PRO A 166 -21.60 19.17 -5.18
C PRO A 166 -21.18 18.59 -6.54
N GLY A 167 -20.12 19.11 -7.17
CA GLY A 167 -19.62 18.60 -8.44
C GLY A 167 -19.06 17.17 -8.37
N ASP A 168 -18.45 16.79 -7.23
CA ASP A 168 -17.97 15.41 -7.02
C ASP A 168 -19.17 14.45 -6.86
N LEU A 169 -20.23 14.90 -6.18
CA LEU A 169 -21.48 14.14 -6.03
C LEU A 169 -22.20 13.96 -7.38
N GLU A 170 -22.20 14.98 -8.24
CA GLU A 170 -22.74 14.87 -9.60
C GLU A 170 -21.97 13.85 -10.44
N LEU A 171 -20.62 13.87 -10.37
CA LEU A 171 -19.77 12.87 -11.03
C LEU A 171 -20.04 11.46 -10.47
N LEU A 172 -20.13 11.33 -9.15
CA LEU A 172 -20.43 10.06 -8.48
C LEU A 172 -21.77 9.51 -8.96
N LYS A 173 -22.82 10.33 -8.98
CA LYS A 173 -24.14 9.95 -9.48
C LYS A 173 -24.11 9.59 -10.96
N TYR A 174 -23.40 10.36 -11.77
CA TYR A 174 -23.27 10.15 -13.21
C TYR A 174 -22.65 8.79 -13.52
N TRP A 175 -21.54 8.43 -12.86
CA TRP A 175 -20.82 7.19 -13.11
C TRP A 175 -21.42 5.97 -12.43
N SER A 176 -22.23 6.17 -11.36
CA SER A 176 -22.99 5.09 -10.70
C SER A 176 -24.31 4.76 -11.41
N ASP A 177 -24.66 5.45 -12.51
CA ASP A 177 -25.86 5.20 -13.28
C ASP A 177 -25.85 3.83 -13.96
N SER A 178 -26.99 3.13 -13.93
CA SER A 178 -27.13 1.76 -14.45
C SER A 178 -26.79 1.64 -15.93
N THR A 179 -27.06 2.67 -16.75
CA THR A 179 -26.76 2.67 -18.18
C THR A 179 -25.25 2.67 -18.42
N ARG A 180 -24.49 3.47 -17.65
CA ARG A 180 -23.04 3.52 -17.75
C ARG A 180 -22.39 2.24 -17.26
N MET A 181 -22.89 1.73 -16.13
CA MET A 181 -22.46 0.43 -15.60
C MET A 181 -22.72 -0.72 -16.58
N ALA A 182 -23.81 -0.64 -17.37
CA ALA A 182 -24.10 -1.65 -18.40
C ALA A 182 -23.25 -1.49 -19.66
N THR A 183 -22.78 -0.27 -19.97
CA THR A 183 -21.98 0.01 -21.17
C THR A 183 -20.52 -0.41 -21.00
N ASP A 184 -19.88 0.04 -19.92
CA ASP A 184 -18.51 -0.33 -19.53
C ASP A 184 -18.41 -0.30 -18.01
N LYS A 185 -18.68 -1.45 -17.40
CA LYS A 185 -18.70 -1.61 -15.94
C LYS A 185 -17.35 -1.27 -15.32
N HIS A 186 -16.24 -1.69 -15.94
CA HIS A 186 -14.91 -1.48 -15.37
C HIS A 186 -14.59 0.02 -15.34
N HIS A 187 -14.70 0.70 -16.47
CA HIS A 187 -14.47 2.14 -16.55
C HIS A 187 -15.39 2.93 -15.62
N ALA A 188 -16.69 2.62 -15.60
CA ALA A 188 -17.66 3.29 -14.75
C ALA A 188 -17.31 3.15 -13.25
N ILE A 189 -16.84 1.98 -12.80
CA ILE A 189 -16.41 1.79 -11.41
C ILE A 189 -15.14 2.61 -11.14
N VAL A 190 -14.16 2.63 -12.04
CA VAL A 190 -12.93 3.42 -11.85
C VAL A 190 -13.24 4.91 -11.77
N GLU A 191 -14.11 5.43 -12.63
CA GLU A 191 -14.55 6.83 -12.56
C GLU A 191 -15.34 7.12 -11.27
N THR A 192 -16.14 6.16 -10.78
CA THR A 192 -16.78 6.23 -9.46
C THR A 192 -15.76 6.33 -8.33
N ILE A 193 -14.67 5.54 -8.40
CA ILE A 193 -13.54 5.62 -7.44
C ILE A 193 -12.91 7.01 -7.50
N LYS A 194 -12.62 7.54 -8.70
CA LYS A 194 -12.06 8.89 -8.88
C LYS A 194 -12.95 9.97 -8.29
N ALA A 195 -14.28 9.91 -8.53
CA ALA A 195 -15.23 10.86 -7.97
C ALA A 195 -15.28 10.84 -6.44
N ARG A 196 -14.96 9.71 -5.81
CA ARG A 196 -14.89 9.55 -4.34
C ARG A 196 -13.55 9.98 -3.73
N MET A 197 -12.48 10.10 -4.51
CA MET A 197 -11.13 10.41 -4.02
C MET A 197 -11.04 11.66 -3.14
N PRO A 198 -11.76 12.78 -3.41
CA PRO A 198 -11.73 13.94 -2.52
C PRO A 198 -12.17 13.64 -1.08
N GLY A 199 -13.03 12.65 -0.88
CA GLY A 199 -13.47 12.21 0.45
C GLY A 199 -12.43 11.41 1.23
N TYR A 200 -11.38 10.90 0.58
CA TYR A 200 -10.26 10.20 1.21
C TYR A 200 -9.16 11.12 1.71
N PHE A 201 -9.15 12.39 1.28
CA PHE A 201 -8.07 13.33 1.57
C PHE A 201 -8.54 14.43 2.54
N PHE A 202 -7.60 15.01 3.25
CA PHE A 202 -7.78 16.31 3.90
C PHE A 202 -7.73 17.45 2.87
N SER A 203 -6.78 17.38 1.93
CA SER A 203 -6.62 18.34 0.84
C SER A 203 -7.30 17.86 -0.43
N ARG A 204 -8.42 18.52 -0.81
CA ARG A 204 -9.10 18.25 -2.08
C ARG A 204 -8.18 18.46 -3.30
N GLU A 205 -7.31 19.47 -3.27
CA GLU A 205 -6.35 19.73 -4.35
C GLU A 205 -5.44 18.52 -4.59
N LYS A 206 -4.86 17.96 -3.52
CA LYS A 206 -4.00 16.77 -3.61
C LYS A 206 -4.79 15.54 -4.10
N ALA A 207 -6.06 15.39 -3.68
CA ALA A 207 -6.91 14.33 -4.18
C ALA A 207 -7.09 14.43 -5.70
N LEU A 208 -7.39 15.62 -6.22
CA LEU A 208 -7.58 15.84 -7.66
C LEU A 208 -6.30 15.58 -8.46
N LEU A 209 -5.12 15.93 -7.94
CA LEU A 209 -3.85 15.57 -8.57
C LEU A 209 -3.65 14.07 -8.68
N VAL A 210 -4.01 13.32 -7.63
CA VAL A 210 -3.95 11.85 -7.64
C VAL A 210 -4.93 11.27 -8.67
N THR A 211 -6.16 11.77 -8.75
CA THR A 211 -7.15 11.26 -9.72
C THR A 211 -6.72 11.42 -11.18
N GLN A 212 -5.96 12.48 -11.50
CA GLN A 212 -5.45 12.71 -12.85
C GLN A 212 -4.47 11.63 -13.33
N THR A 213 -3.82 10.93 -12.40
CA THR A 213 -2.86 9.86 -12.72
C THR A 213 -3.51 8.47 -12.76
N MET A 214 -4.73 8.32 -12.26
CA MET A 214 -5.42 7.03 -12.18
C MET A 214 -5.94 6.56 -13.54
N LYS A 215 -5.67 5.29 -13.86
CA LYS A 215 -6.06 4.62 -15.10
C LYS A 215 -6.92 3.40 -14.79
N ASP A 216 -7.72 2.96 -15.75
CA ASP A 216 -8.50 1.72 -15.63
C ASP A 216 -7.62 0.50 -15.35
N SER A 217 -6.44 0.45 -16.00
CA SER A 217 -5.45 -0.62 -15.80
C SER A 217 -4.83 -0.68 -14.41
N ASP A 218 -5.05 0.35 -13.56
CA ASP A 218 -4.54 0.36 -12.19
C ASP A 218 -5.35 -0.53 -11.24
N PHE A 219 -6.45 -1.12 -11.71
CA PHE A 219 -7.40 -1.85 -10.88
C PHE A 219 -7.82 -3.18 -11.49
N ASN A 220 -7.60 -4.27 -10.78
CA ASN A 220 -8.28 -5.54 -11.06
C ASN A 220 -9.48 -5.69 -10.11
N LEU A 221 -10.64 -5.21 -10.56
CA LEU A 221 -11.85 -5.16 -9.75
C LEU A 221 -12.44 -6.54 -9.44
N SER A 222 -12.07 -7.58 -10.20
CA SER A 222 -12.58 -8.94 -9.98
C SER A 222 -11.99 -9.62 -8.74
N LEU A 223 -10.86 -9.14 -8.22
CA LEU A 223 -10.22 -9.77 -7.06
C LEU A 223 -11.06 -9.70 -5.79
N GLY A 224 -11.91 -8.70 -5.66
CA GLY A 224 -12.85 -8.60 -4.55
C GLY A 224 -13.74 -9.84 -4.44
N ASP A 225 -14.23 -10.37 -5.57
CA ASP A 225 -15.13 -11.52 -5.61
C ASP A 225 -14.51 -12.80 -5.01
N TYR A 226 -13.19 -12.92 -5.03
CA TYR A 226 -12.44 -14.09 -4.50
C TYR A 226 -11.90 -13.86 -3.10
N LEU A 227 -11.58 -12.61 -2.73
CA LEU A 227 -10.85 -12.31 -1.50
C LEU A 227 -11.76 -11.94 -0.32
N TRP A 228 -12.98 -11.42 -0.55
CA TRP A 228 -13.84 -10.96 0.54
C TRP A 228 -14.22 -12.06 1.54
N ASP A 229 -14.54 -13.26 1.07
CA ASP A 229 -14.89 -14.40 1.95
C ASP A 229 -13.70 -14.83 2.80
N ASP A 230 -12.50 -14.90 2.20
CA ASP A 230 -11.27 -15.22 2.94
C ASP A 230 -10.96 -14.14 3.97
N MET A 231 -11.07 -12.87 3.59
CA MET A 231 -10.88 -11.75 4.51
C MET A 231 -11.85 -11.81 5.69
N TYR A 232 -13.13 -12.09 5.43
CA TYR A 232 -14.13 -12.19 6.50
C TYR A 232 -13.82 -13.33 7.48
N LYS A 233 -13.50 -14.52 6.97
CA LYS A 233 -13.10 -15.67 7.80
C LYS A 233 -11.86 -15.35 8.64
N ARG A 234 -10.82 -14.79 8.02
CA ARG A 234 -9.57 -14.44 8.71
C ARG A 234 -9.78 -13.30 9.72
N SER A 235 -10.66 -12.34 9.44
CA SER A 235 -11.01 -11.29 10.41
C SER A 235 -11.60 -11.86 11.69
N LEU A 236 -12.51 -12.82 11.57
CA LEU A 236 -13.10 -13.50 12.73
C LEU A 236 -12.05 -14.30 13.53
N GLU A 237 -11.06 -14.88 12.87
CA GLU A 237 -9.97 -15.57 13.56
C GLU A 237 -9.09 -14.59 14.35
N LEU A 238 -8.70 -13.47 13.74
CA LEU A 238 -7.91 -12.42 14.38
C LEU A 238 -8.66 -11.81 15.58
N LEU A 239 -9.98 -11.66 15.50
CA LEU A 239 -10.79 -11.07 16.56
C LEU A 239 -11.01 -11.99 17.76
N LYS A 240 -10.77 -13.32 17.65
CA LYS A 240 -10.99 -14.28 18.76
C LYS A 240 -10.07 -14.05 19.95
N LYS A 241 -8.88 -13.51 19.74
CA LYS A 241 -7.89 -13.24 20.77
C LYS A 241 -7.00 -12.05 20.39
N ASN A 242 -6.38 -11.42 21.38
CA ASN A 242 -5.33 -10.43 21.11
C ASN A 242 -4.14 -11.10 20.44
N SER A 243 -3.35 -10.31 19.71
CA SER A 243 -2.16 -10.78 19.01
C SER A 243 -1.11 -11.32 19.99
N ASP A 244 -0.54 -12.47 19.63
CA ASP A 244 0.66 -13.02 20.29
C ASP A 244 1.95 -12.43 19.70
N PHE A 245 1.86 -11.58 18.67
CA PHE A 245 3.02 -10.88 18.09
C PHE A 245 3.56 -9.86 19.10
N ASP A 246 4.77 -10.13 19.58
CA ASP A 246 5.43 -9.39 20.67
C ASP A 246 6.40 -8.30 20.17
N LYS A 247 6.69 -8.29 18.86
CA LYS A 247 7.59 -7.32 18.25
C LYS A 247 6.91 -5.97 18.03
N PRO A 248 7.70 -4.90 17.79
CA PRO A 248 7.15 -3.55 17.66
C PRO A 248 6.13 -3.39 16.53
N VAL A 249 5.04 -2.67 16.80
CA VAL A 249 4.01 -2.32 15.82
C VAL A 249 3.83 -0.80 15.81
N LEU A 250 3.89 -0.18 14.63
CA LEU A 250 3.55 1.23 14.41
C LEU A 250 2.21 1.32 13.70
N ILE A 251 1.32 2.15 14.22
CA ILE A 251 0.02 2.44 13.60
C ILE A 251 0.00 3.92 13.24
N LEU A 252 0.03 4.21 11.94
CA LEU A 252 -0.06 5.54 11.36
C LEU A 252 -1.45 5.74 10.78
N HIS A 253 -2.18 6.74 11.25
CA HIS A 253 -3.55 6.98 10.81
C HIS A 253 -3.80 8.47 10.63
N GLY A 254 -4.32 8.87 9.45
CA GLY A 254 -4.70 10.25 9.21
C GLY A 254 -5.88 10.65 10.10
N ARG A 255 -5.81 11.83 10.73
CA ARG A 255 -6.89 12.32 11.59
C ARG A 255 -8.22 12.47 10.84
N GLN A 256 -8.16 12.74 9.55
CA GLN A 256 -9.31 12.87 8.66
C GLN A 256 -9.50 11.64 7.74
N ASP A 257 -8.91 10.48 8.08
CA ASP A 257 -9.15 9.25 7.35
C ASP A 257 -10.63 8.83 7.47
N PRO A 258 -11.34 8.56 6.35
CA PRO A 258 -12.74 8.16 6.39
C PRO A 258 -12.98 6.78 7.03
N LEU A 259 -11.95 5.96 7.22
CA LEU A 259 -12.04 4.73 8.03
C LEU A 259 -12.38 5.04 9.50
N GLY A 260 -12.01 6.24 9.99
CA GLY A 260 -12.24 6.67 11.35
C GLY A 260 -11.18 6.20 12.35
N GLU A 261 -11.01 6.98 13.41
CA GLU A 261 -10.00 6.74 14.44
C GLU A 261 -10.21 5.42 15.20
N SER A 262 -11.46 4.94 15.30
CA SER A 262 -11.82 3.69 15.97
C SER A 262 -11.09 2.48 15.42
N VAL A 263 -10.82 2.45 14.11
CA VAL A 263 -10.03 1.38 13.46
C VAL A 263 -8.61 1.37 14.00
N ALA A 264 -7.94 2.52 14.01
CA ALA A 264 -6.57 2.64 14.51
C ALA A 264 -6.46 2.35 16.01
N GLN A 265 -7.45 2.80 16.80
CA GLN A 265 -7.53 2.50 18.23
C GLN A 265 -7.78 1.01 18.50
N SER A 266 -8.58 0.34 17.67
CA SER A 266 -8.82 -1.10 17.76
C SER A 266 -7.53 -1.88 17.49
N LEU A 267 -6.78 -1.53 16.45
CA LEU A 267 -5.46 -2.11 16.17
C LEU A 267 -4.49 -1.91 17.34
N SER A 268 -4.48 -0.71 17.93
CA SER A 268 -3.59 -0.42 19.06
C SER A 268 -3.92 -1.24 20.31
N ARG A 269 -5.18 -1.58 20.52
CA ARG A 269 -5.58 -2.48 21.62
C ARG A 269 -5.25 -3.95 21.34
N TYR A 270 -5.24 -4.33 20.07
CA TYR A 270 -4.96 -5.70 19.66
C TYR A 270 -3.48 -6.08 19.83
N TYR A 271 -2.56 -5.17 19.53
CA TYR A 271 -1.11 -5.40 19.64
C TYR A 271 -0.57 -4.85 20.96
N LYS A 272 0.04 -5.71 21.79
CA LYS A 272 0.59 -5.33 23.11
C LYS A 272 1.74 -4.30 23.00
N ASN A 273 2.57 -4.44 21.96
CA ASN A 273 3.73 -3.58 21.73
C ASN A 273 3.48 -2.62 20.56
N SER A 274 2.43 -1.81 20.67
CA SER A 274 2.04 -0.89 19.62
C SER A 274 2.25 0.58 19.99
N LYS A 275 2.59 1.38 18.97
CA LYS A 275 2.62 2.85 19.02
C LYS A 275 1.62 3.39 18.01
N LEU A 276 0.58 4.06 18.49
CA LEU A 276 -0.40 4.76 17.64
C LEU A 276 0.01 6.21 17.45
N VAL A 277 0.04 6.65 16.19
CA VAL A 277 0.33 8.04 15.79
C VAL A 277 -0.77 8.52 14.85
N PHE A 278 -1.53 9.52 15.31
CA PHE A 278 -2.45 10.26 14.45
C PHE A 278 -1.73 11.38 13.72
N VAL A 279 -1.93 11.44 12.40
CA VAL A 279 -1.31 12.44 11.53
C VAL A 279 -2.31 13.56 11.25
N GLU A 280 -2.06 14.73 11.81
CA GLU A 280 -2.90 15.92 11.63
C GLU A 280 -2.83 16.46 10.19
N LYS A 281 -3.97 16.99 9.69
CA LYS A 281 -4.14 17.50 8.33
C LYS A 281 -3.84 16.42 7.28
N SER A 282 -4.37 15.23 7.51
CA SER A 282 -4.18 14.07 6.67
C SER A 282 -5.40 13.16 6.69
N GLY A 283 -5.83 12.74 5.52
CA GLY A 283 -6.79 11.67 5.32
C GLY A 283 -6.10 10.33 5.16
N HIS A 284 -6.63 9.52 4.24
CA HIS A 284 -6.20 8.13 4.03
C HIS A 284 -4.78 8.02 3.44
N TYR A 285 -4.41 8.91 2.52
CA TYR A 285 -3.13 8.91 1.80
C TYR A 285 -2.08 9.77 2.53
N SER A 286 -1.77 9.41 3.77
CA SER A 286 -0.97 10.24 4.68
C SER A 286 0.43 10.56 4.14
N TRP A 287 1.07 9.67 3.38
CA TRP A 287 2.39 9.92 2.78
C TRP A 287 2.35 10.97 1.67
N ILE A 288 1.19 11.18 1.01
CA ILE A 288 1.00 12.24 0.02
C ILE A 288 0.73 13.58 0.70
N GLU A 289 -0.02 13.55 1.80
CA GLU A 289 -0.44 14.77 2.48
C GLU A 289 0.59 15.31 3.47
N GLN A 290 1.28 14.42 4.19
CA GLN A 290 2.25 14.75 5.25
C GLN A 290 3.53 13.89 5.13
N PRO A 291 4.24 13.91 3.98
CA PRO A 291 5.35 12.99 3.70
C PRO A 291 6.46 13.06 4.75
N GLU A 292 6.82 14.27 5.19
CA GLU A 292 7.88 14.47 6.17
C GLU A 292 7.53 13.88 7.55
N LYS A 293 6.28 14.03 7.98
CA LYS A 293 5.82 13.46 9.26
C LYS A 293 5.79 11.94 9.20
N ILE A 294 5.35 11.37 8.09
CA ILE A 294 5.34 9.91 7.87
C ILE A 294 6.76 9.37 7.89
N LEU A 295 7.67 9.95 7.11
CA LEU A 295 9.07 9.52 7.08
C LEU A 295 9.72 9.62 8.48
N ALA A 296 9.52 10.74 9.18
CA ALA A 296 10.08 10.94 10.52
C ALA A 296 9.54 9.92 11.53
N ALA A 297 8.23 9.61 11.49
CA ALA A 297 7.62 8.62 12.37
C ALA A 297 8.16 7.22 12.13
N ILE A 298 8.32 6.81 10.86
CA ILE A 298 8.87 5.50 10.48
C ILE A 298 10.34 5.42 10.86
N LYS A 299 11.14 6.46 10.60
CA LYS A 299 12.56 6.52 11.00
C LYS A 299 12.72 6.39 12.52
N ALA A 300 11.95 7.15 13.28
CA ALA A 300 11.99 7.09 14.74
C ALA A 300 11.57 5.72 15.30
N PHE A 301 10.65 5.05 14.61
CA PHE A 301 10.19 3.71 14.99
C PHE A 301 11.21 2.61 14.67
N LEU A 302 11.87 2.68 13.52
CA LEU A 302 12.83 1.68 13.05
C LEU A 302 14.28 1.95 13.51
N SER A 303 14.54 3.10 14.12
CA SER A 303 15.84 3.38 14.72
C SER A 303 16.09 2.47 15.92
N PRO A 304 17.29 1.89 16.09
CA PRO A 304 17.61 1.13 17.29
C PRO A 304 17.37 2.00 18.53
N THR A 305 16.62 1.48 19.48
CA THR A 305 16.55 2.07 20.83
C THR A 305 17.97 2.05 21.41
N LYS A 306 18.51 3.24 21.69
CA LYS A 306 19.81 3.39 22.37
C LYS A 306 19.73 2.83 23.77
#